data_d2a85b406c041d58a3b39673664c5de0
#
_entry.id   d2a85b406c041d58a3b39673664c5de0
#
_cell.length_a   1.000
_cell.length_b   1.000
_cell.length_c   1.000
_cell.angle_alpha   90.00
_cell.angle_beta   90.00
_cell.angle_gamma   90.00
#
_symmetry.space_group_name_H-M   'P 1'
#
loop_
_entity.id
_entity.type
_entity.pdbx_description
1 polymer ?
#
loop_
_entity_poly.entity_id
_entity_poly.type
_entity_poly.pdbx_seq_one_letter_code
_entity_poly.pdbx_strand_id
1 'polypeptide(L)'
;MRIVYLLLLSTFLIISGRLNAQSVRSILDKMYIAIGTMNTISYDMTSHERIGSRMEIRNSKFKIQVSPKKLYMKNQDSGVELLYVTGWNNNKPFINPNGFPYINVSFDVNSPRVRNDGHHPITHAGFSYLYVQVKNTEKKLAANGQKLEEIIKIAGDFTWNGKSCTKLILDNPDFQFISYTCTQSESLLSLCERINVSEYLVMEKNNMGYGANVSKGMVLKVPNAFAKKAELYIDKSSGIPIYQVVYDDKGVFEKYEFKNLKVNTPLNSAEFTTQCAGYGF
;
A
#
# COMPACT_ATOMS: atom_id res chain seq x y z
N MET A 1 41.34 -49.22 54.26
CA MET A 1 40.11 -49.07 53.45
C MET A 1 40.01 -47.63 53.03
N ARG A 2 40.41 -47.25 51.80
CA ARG A 2 40.34 -45.88 51.27
C ARG A 2 39.17 -45.80 50.29
N ILE A 3 38.19 -44.99 50.62
CA ILE A 3 37.01 -44.72 49.78
C ILE A 3 37.39 -43.59 48.81
N VAL A 4 37.43 -43.91 47.49
CA VAL A 4 37.63 -42.89 46.43
C VAL A 4 36.25 -42.39 46.01
N TYR A 5 35.98 -41.10 46.26
CA TYR A 5 34.78 -40.41 45.72
C TYR A 5 35.08 -40.02 44.26
N LEU A 6 34.36 -40.62 43.30
CA LEU A 6 34.31 -40.16 41.93
C LEU A 6 33.32 -39.00 41.80
N LEU A 7 33.84 -37.80 41.58
CA LEU A 7 33.04 -36.62 41.22
C LEU A 7 32.74 -36.69 39.71
N LEU A 8 31.48 -37.01 39.37
CA LEU A 8 30.97 -36.87 38.01
C LEU A 8 30.64 -35.39 37.77
N LEU A 9 31.51 -34.67 37.02
CA LEU A 9 31.24 -33.33 36.50
C LEU A 9 30.37 -33.48 35.27
N SER A 10 29.05 -33.27 35.39
CA SER A 10 28.12 -33.12 34.27
C SER A 10 28.29 -31.72 33.68
N THR A 11 29.04 -31.61 32.58
CA THR A 11 29.11 -30.43 31.75
C THR A 11 27.78 -30.27 30.99
N PHE A 12 26.91 -29.42 31.49
CA PHE A 12 25.75 -28.93 30.77
C PHE A 12 26.24 -28.01 29.66
N LEU A 13 26.31 -28.50 28.45
CA LEU A 13 26.49 -27.68 27.24
C LEU A 13 25.20 -26.88 27.04
N ILE A 14 25.18 -25.64 27.52
CA ILE A 14 24.17 -24.65 27.17
C ILE A 14 24.44 -24.29 25.72
N ILE A 15 23.77 -24.97 24.79
CA ILE A 15 23.64 -24.53 23.40
C ILE A 15 22.74 -23.29 23.46
N SER A 16 23.35 -22.12 23.67
CA SER A 16 22.70 -20.84 23.44
C SER A 16 22.46 -20.72 21.93
N GLY A 17 21.34 -21.25 21.46
CA GLY A 17 20.82 -20.94 20.14
C GLY A 17 20.72 -19.42 20.06
N ARG A 18 21.61 -18.79 19.30
CA ARG A 18 21.43 -17.39 18.92
C ARG A 18 20.14 -17.36 18.11
N LEU A 19 19.03 -16.99 18.78
CA LEU A 19 17.85 -16.50 18.09
C LEU A 19 18.35 -15.32 17.25
N ASN A 20 18.56 -15.54 15.97
CA ASN A 20 18.88 -14.46 15.05
C ASN A 20 17.73 -13.47 15.12
N ALA A 21 17.91 -12.40 15.88
CA ALA A 21 16.94 -11.31 15.91
C ALA A 21 16.75 -10.83 14.48
N GLN A 22 15.52 -10.91 13.99
CA GLN A 22 15.19 -10.53 12.62
C GLN A 22 15.51 -9.05 12.44
N SER A 23 16.37 -8.70 11.49
CA SER A 23 16.74 -7.31 11.21
C SER A 23 15.64 -6.63 10.38
N VAL A 24 15.53 -5.29 10.49
CA VAL A 24 14.64 -4.49 9.62
C VAL A 24 14.91 -4.84 8.14
N ARG A 25 16.19 -4.93 7.74
CA ARG A 25 16.58 -5.27 6.37
C ARG A 25 16.02 -6.62 5.93
N SER A 26 16.16 -7.66 6.74
CA SER A 26 15.67 -8.99 6.39
C SER A 26 14.14 -9.06 6.25
N ILE A 27 13.41 -8.26 7.04
CA ILE A 27 11.95 -8.15 6.93
C ILE A 27 11.56 -7.43 5.63
N LEU A 28 12.24 -6.31 5.33
CA LEU A 28 12.01 -5.56 4.09
C LEU A 28 12.34 -6.39 2.85
N ASP A 29 13.44 -7.13 2.85
CA ASP A 29 13.82 -8.01 1.74
C ASP A 29 12.79 -9.10 1.50
N LYS A 30 12.30 -9.73 2.59
CA LYS A 30 11.19 -10.70 2.50
C LYS A 30 9.93 -10.07 1.92
N MET A 31 9.57 -8.86 2.35
CA MET A 31 8.44 -8.11 1.81
C MET A 31 8.64 -7.79 0.31
N TYR A 32 9.82 -7.35 -0.08
CA TYR A 32 10.12 -7.04 -1.48
C TYR A 32 10.02 -8.27 -2.38
N ILE A 33 10.54 -9.41 -1.93
CA ILE A 33 10.42 -10.68 -2.65
C ILE A 33 8.94 -11.09 -2.75
N ALA A 34 8.21 -11.05 -1.64
CA ALA A 34 6.81 -11.44 -1.60
C ALA A 34 5.94 -10.60 -2.57
N ILE A 35 6.14 -9.27 -2.60
CA ILE A 35 5.40 -8.39 -3.50
C ILE A 35 5.88 -8.53 -4.94
N GLY A 36 7.20 -8.62 -5.15
CA GLY A 36 7.79 -8.69 -6.50
C GLY A 36 7.49 -9.98 -7.26
N THR A 37 7.10 -11.05 -6.56
CA THR A 37 6.73 -12.35 -7.16
C THR A 37 5.22 -12.54 -7.30
N MET A 38 4.41 -11.51 -7.00
CA MET A 38 2.96 -11.57 -7.16
C MET A 38 2.57 -11.50 -8.64
N ASN A 39 1.83 -12.50 -9.10
CA ASN A 39 1.19 -12.50 -10.42
C ASN A 39 -0.31 -12.22 -10.31
N THR A 40 -0.97 -12.87 -9.35
CA THR A 40 -2.39 -12.69 -9.06
C THR A 40 -2.61 -12.53 -7.57
N ILE A 41 -3.57 -11.69 -7.21
CA ILE A 41 -4.01 -11.53 -5.82
C ILE A 41 -5.53 -11.34 -5.76
N SER A 42 -6.13 -11.86 -4.71
CA SER A 42 -7.50 -11.50 -4.33
C SER A 42 -7.59 -11.27 -2.82
N TYR A 43 -8.41 -10.32 -2.41
CA TYR A 43 -8.57 -9.97 -1.00
C TYR A 43 -9.86 -9.18 -0.74
N ASP A 44 -10.27 -9.16 0.50
CA ASP A 44 -11.22 -8.20 1.04
C ASP A 44 -10.41 -7.08 1.70
N MET A 45 -10.80 -5.83 1.48
CA MET A 45 -10.13 -4.65 2.03
C MET A 45 -11.12 -3.74 2.74
N THR A 46 -10.78 -3.34 3.95
CA THR A 46 -11.39 -2.16 4.59
C THR A 46 -10.39 -1.02 4.50
N SER A 47 -10.75 0.03 3.77
CA SER A 47 -9.98 1.27 3.70
C SER A 47 -10.59 2.34 4.60
N HIS A 48 -9.72 3.11 5.25
CA HIS A 48 -10.07 4.31 6.00
C HIS A 48 -9.21 5.43 5.43
N GLU A 49 -9.83 6.45 4.84
CA GLU A 49 -9.12 7.56 4.20
C GLU A 49 -9.68 8.87 4.70
N ARG A 50 -8.82 9.78 5.16
CA ARG A 50 -9.27 11.09 5.65
C ARG A 50 -9.50 12.03 4.48
N ILE A 51 -10.75 12.42 4.28
CA ILE A 51 -11.19 13.37 3.26
C ILE A 51 -11.62 14.67 3.94
N GLY A 52 -10.77 15.69 3.83
CA GLY A 52 -10.94 16.91 4.62
C GLY A 52 -10.88 16.62 6.12
N SER A 53 -12.00 16.80 6.82
CA SER A 53 -12.13 16.52 8.26
C SER A 53 -12.79 15.17 8.59
N ARG A 54 -13.28 14.43 7.58
CA ARG A 54 -14.01 13.16 7.79
C ARG A 54 -13.11 11.97 7.48
N MET A 55 -13.34 10.86 8.16
CA MET A 55 -12.76 9.57 7.85
C MET A 55 -13.78 8.76 7.05
N GLU A 56 -13.50 8.57 5.76
CA GLU A 56 -14.30 7.72 4.88
C GLU A 56 -13.86 6.27 5.04
N ILE A 57 -14.82 5.38 5.28
CA ILE A 57 -14.59 3.95 5.45
C ILE A 57 -15.28 3.22 4.31
N ARG A 58 -14.57 2.32 3.62
CA ARG A 58 -15.09 1.53 2.51
C ARG A 58 -14.66 0.09 2.61
N ASN A 59 -15.61 -0.82 2.38
CA ASN A 59 -15.36 -2.24 2.31
C ASN A 59 -15.42 -2.68 0.84
N SER A 60 -14.37 -3.31 0.34
CA SER A 60 -14.27 -3.70 -1.06
C SER A 60 -13.64 -5.07 -1.22
N LYS A 61 -14.06 -5.80 -2.26
CA LYS A 61 -13.40 -7.04 -2.71
C LYS A 61 -12.63 -6.77 -3.98
N PHE A 62 -11.45 -7.36 -4.06
CA PHE A 62 -10.55 -7.21 -5.20
C PHE A 62 -10.14 -8.56 -5.77
N LYS A 63 -10.03 -8.60 -7.10
CA LYS A 63 -9.33 -9.63 -7.88
C LYS A 63 -8.39 -8.91 -8.82
N ILE A 64 -7.11 -9.22 -8.78
CA ILE A 64 -6.08 -8.49 -9.52
C ILE A 64 -5.12 -9.47 -10.17
N GLN A 65 -4.88 -9.31 -11.48
CA GLN A 65 -3.68 -9.74 -12.16
C GLN A 65 -2.70 -8.56 -12.17
N VAL A 66 -1.46 -8.79 -11.74
CA VAL A 66 -0.51 -7.69 -11.50
C VAL A 66 0.06 -7.14 -12.82
N SER A 67 0.44 -8.02 -13.76
CA SER A 67 1.03 -7.60 -15.05
C SER A 67 0.62 -8.54 -16.19
N PRO A 68 0.11 -8.03 -17.33
CA PRO A 68 -0.45 -6.70 -17.46
C PRO A 68 -1.59 -6.49 -16.48
N LYS A 69 -1.77 -5.27 -15.96
CA LYS A 69 -2.74 -5.00 -14.91
C LYS A 69 -4.16 -5.29 -15.38
N LYS A 70 -4.83 -6.20 -14.67
CA LYS A 70 -6.28 -6.41 -14.76
C LYS A 70 -6.84 -6.39 -13.35
N LEU A 71 -7.99 -5.78 -13.18
CA LEU A 71 -8.57 -5.58 -11.86
C LEU A 71 -10.08 -5.62 -11.95
N TYR A 72 -10.69 -6.41 -11.08
CA TYR A 72 -12.09 -6.31 -10.70
C TYR A 72 -12.18 -5.88 -9.25
N MET A 73 -13.07 -4.91 -8.99
CA MET A 73 -13.40 -4.44 -7.64
C MET A 73 -14.90 -4.39 -7.47
N LYS A 74 -15.36 -4.82 -6.29
CA LYS A 74 -16.75 -4.61 -5.84
C LYS A 74 -16.74 -3.92 -4.49
N ASN A 75 -17.32 -2.74 -4.41
CA ASN A 75 -17.62 -2.08 -3.16
C ASN A 75 -18.77 -2.84 -2.47
N GLN A 76 -18.56 -3.31 -1.24
CA GLN A 76 -19.54 -4.13 -0.52
C GLN A 76 -20.66 -3.27 0.10
N ASP A 77 -20.40 -1.99 0.33
CA ASP A 77 -21.34 -1.08 0.98
C ASP A 77 -22.38 -0.55 -0.04
N SER A 78 -21.90 -0.14 -1.23
CA SER A 78 -22.74 0.44 -2.30
C SER A 78 -23.13 -0.55 -3.39
N GLY A 79 -22.43 -1.68 -3.51
CA GLY A 79 -22.60 -2.64 -4.60
C GLY A 79 -21.98 -2.18 -5.94
N VAL A 80 -21.34 -1.01 -6.00
CA VAL A 80 -20.63 -0.53 -7.20
C VAL A 80 -19.55 -1.51 -7.60
N GLU A 81 -19.51 -1.85 -8.90
CA GLU A 81 -18.48 -2.72 -9.47
C GLU A 81 -17.61 -1.94 -10.46
N LEU A 82 -16.33 -2.26 -10.48
CA LEU A 82 -15.36 -1.65 -11.39
C LEU A 82 -14.49 -2.74 -12.01
N LEU A 83 -14.36 -2.70 -13.34
CA LEU A 83 -13.50 -3.59 -14.11
C LEU A 83 -12.51 -2.76 -14.92
N TYR A 84 -11.21 -2.95 -14.66
CA TYR A 84 -10.12 -2.31 -15.41
C TYR A 84 -9.21 -3.37 -16.02
N VAL A 85 -8.89 -3.20 -17.29
CA VAL A 85 -7.95 -4.06 -18.03
C VAL A 85 -7.03 -3.16 -18.85
N THR A 86 -5.73 -3.25 -18.62
CA THR A 86 -4.72 -2.48 -19.38
C THR A 86 -4.85 -2.76 -20.87
N GLY A 87 -4.87 -1.68 -21.66
CA GLY A 87 -5.03 -1.75 -23.13
C GLY A 87 -6.47 -1.89 -23.59
N TRP A 88 -7.43 -2.12 -22.70
CA TRP A 88 -8.83 -2.24 -23.06
C TRP A 88 -9.58 -0.94 -22.77
N ASN A 89 -10.63 -0.64 -23.56
CA ASN A 89 -11.49 0.54 -23.38
C ASN A 89 -10.70 1.87 -23.24
N ASN A 90 -9.61 2.03 -23.99
CA ASN A 90 -8.70 3.18 -23.88
C ASN A 90 -8.15 3.39 -22.45
N ASN A 91 -7.88 2.31 -21.72
CA ASN A 91 -7.45 2.30 -20.32
C ASN A 91 -8.46 2.96 -19.34
N LYS A 92 -9.73 3.00 -19.71
CA LYS A 92 -10.81 3.47 -18.82
C LYS A 92 -11.52 2.26 -18.22
N PRO A 93 -11.82 2.26 -16.92
CA PRO A 93 -12.60 1.19 -16.31
C PRO A 93 -14.04 1.18 -16.80
N PHE A 94 -14.63 -0.01 -16.85
CA PHE A 94 -16.07 -0.18 -16.87
C PHE A 94 -16.57 -0.10 -15.43
N ILE A 95 -17.64 0.64 -15.20
CA ILE A 95 -18.22 0.86 -13.88
C ILE A 95 -19.71 0.54 -13.97
N ASN A 96 -20.14 -0.45 -13.18
CA ASN A 96 -21.54 -0.63 -12.86
C ASN A 96 -21.85 0.18 -11.60
N PRO A 97 -22.67 1.23 -11.66
CA PRO A 97 -22.97 2.08 -10.51
C PRO A 97 -23.93 1.43 -9.50
N ASN A 98 -24.48 0.24 -9.81
CA ASN A 98 -25.50 -0.46 -9.01
C ASN A 98 -26.71 0.44 -8.68
N GLY A 99 -27.13 1.28 -9.63
CA GLY A 99 -28.20 2.24 -9.49
C GLY A 99 -28.25 3.19 -10.69
N PHE A 100 -28.84 4.38 -10.50
CA PHE A 100 -28.85 5.38 -11.56
C PHE A 100 -27.42 5.70 -12.07
N PRO A 101 -27.16 5.71 -13.37
CA PRO A 101 -28.10 5.76 -14.51
C PRO A 101 -28.57 4.39 -15.03
N TYR A 102 -28.40 3.29 -14.27
CA TYR A 102 -28.81 1.91 -14.63
C TYR A 102 -28.15 1.36 -15.91
N ILE A 103 -27.03 1.93 -16.29
CA ILE A 103 -26.17 1.52 -17.39
C ILE A 103 -24.71 1.58 -16.93
N ASN A 104 -23.87 0.75 -17.53
CA ASN A 104 -22.44 0.82 -17.31
C ASN A 104 -21.89 2.14 -17.86
N VAL A 105 -21.02 2.78 -17.08
CA VAL A 105 -20.35 4.01 -17.46
C VAL A 105 -18.83 3.82 -17.51
N SER A 106 -18.13 4.75 -18.12
CA SER A 106 -16.69 4.69 -18.24
C SER A 106 -16.10 6.09 -18.22
N PHE A 107 -15.13 6.30 -17.33
CA PHE A 107 -14.44 7.58 -17.17
C PHE A 107 -12.94 7.36 -17.06
N ASP A 108 -12.16 8.43 -17.20
CA ASP A 108 -10.73 8.36 -16.90
C ASP A 108 -10.46 7.91 -15.47
N VAL A 109 -9.44 7.07 -15.24
CA VAL A 109 -9.09 6.52 -13.91
C VAL A 109 -8.79 7.62 -12.86
N ASN A 110 -8.35 8.79 -13.33
CA ASN A 110 -8.02 9.93 -12.47
C ASN A 110 -9.15 10.96 -12.36
N SER A 111 -10.29 10.70 -13.03
CA SER A 111 -11.43 11.61 -12.95
C SER A 111 -12.02 11.61 -11.52
N PRO A 112 -12.60 12.73 -11.05
CA PRO A 112 -13.26 12.79 -9.76
C PRO A 112 -14.34 11.71 -9.58
N ARG A 113 -15.04 11.35 -10.68
CA ARG A 113 -16.11 10.34 -10.66
C ARG A 113 -15.60 8.92 -10.38
N VAL A 114 -14.37 8.58 -10.82
CA VAL A 114 -13.75 7.27 -10.56
C VAL A 114 -13.02 7.27 -9.23
N ARG A 115 -12.35 8.37 -8.92
CA ARG A 115 -11.61 8.54 -7.65
C ARG A 115 -12.55 8.51 -6.44
N ASN A 116 -13.75 9.05 -6.58
CA ASN A 116 -14.80 9.04 -5.55
C ASN A 116 -14.25 9.40 -4.17
N ASP A 117 -13.52 10.50 -4.12
CA ASP A 117 -12.79 10.99 -2.94
C ASP A 117 -11.73 10.03 -2.38
N GLY A 118 -11.31 8.98 -3.12
CA GLY A 118 -10.24 8.08 -2.69
C GLY A 118 -8.85 8.69 -2.85
N HIS A 119 -7.94 8.42 -1.92
CA HIS A 119 -6.55 8.92 -1.99
C HIS A 119 -5.79 8.42 -3.20
N HIS A 120 -6.09 7.22 -3.69
CA HIS A 120 -5.35 6.56 -4.76
C HIS A 120 -6.24 6.23 -5.96
N PRO A 121 -5.73 6.34 -7.20
CA PRO A 121 -6.43 5.78 -8.35
C PRO A 121 -6.53 4.26 -8.23
N ILE A 122 -7.57 3.69 -8.82
CA ILE A 122 -7.83 2.25 -8.77
C ILE A 122 -6.65 1.41 -9.33
N THR A 123 -5.86 1.99 -10.21
CA THR A 123 -4.64 1.38 -10.76
C THR A 123 -3.55 1.14 -9.71
N HIS A 124 -3.59 1.84 -8.56
CA HIS A 124 -2.69 1.62 -7.43
C HIS A 124 -3.13 0.47 -6.52
N ALA A 125 -4.32 -0.11 -6.73
CA ALA A 125 -4.78 -1.23 -5.92
C ALA A 125 -3.80 -2.42 -5.96
N GLY A 126 -3.69 -3.11 -4.83
CA GLY A 126 -2.71 -4.16 -4.57
C GLY A 126 -1.50 -3.62 -3.82
N PHE A 127 -0.39 -4.39 -3.83
CA PHE A 127 0.79 -4.07 -3.04
C PHE A 127 1.92 -3.42 -3.86
N SER A 128 1.82 -3.42 -5.20
CA SER A 128 2.88 -2.87 -6.08
C SER A 128 3.13 -1.39 -5.85
N TYR A 129 2.08 -0.62 -5.53
CA TYR A 129 2.23 0.81 -5.23
C TYR A 129 3.02 1.02 -3.94
N LEU A 130 2.69 0.33 -2.86
CA LEU A 130 3.47 0.38 -1.62
C LEU A 130 4.93 -0.01 -1.85
N TYR A 131 5.18 -1.07 -2.63
CA TYR A 131 6.54 -1.48 -3.00
C TYR A 131 7.32 -0.32 -3.64
N VAL A 132 6.71 0.36 -4.62
CA VAL A 132 7.34 1.51 -5.30
C VAL A 132 7.59 2.65 -4.31
N GLN A 133 6.63 2.98 -3.44
CA GLN A 133 6.76 4.04 -2.44
C GLN A 133 7.92 3.79 -1.48
N VAL A 134 8.04 2.57 -0.95
CA VAL A 134 9.13 2.21 -0.02
C VAL A 134 10.48 2.23 -0.75
N LYS A 135 10.54 1.69 -1.98
CA LYS A 135 11.77 1.72 -2.80
C LYS A 135 12.22 3.13 -3.17
N ASN A 136 11.29 4.01 -3.52
CA ASN A 136 11.60 5.41 -3.80
C ASN A 136 12.06 6.16 -2.54
N THR A 137 11.48 5.84 -1.37
CA THR A 137 11.94 6.38 -0.09
C THR A 137 13.37 5.91 0.22
N GLU A 138 13.66 4.61 0.05
CA GLU A 138 15.01 4.04 0.20
C GLU A 138 16.02 4.76 -0.70
N LYS A 139 15.68 4.95 -1.99
CA LYS A 139 16.51 5.67 -2.96
C LYS A 139 16.74 7.13 -2.57
N LYS A 140 15.70 7.83 -2.11
CA LYS A 140 15.78 9.23 -1.69
C LYS A 140 16.68 9.40 -0.46
N LEU A 141 16.57 8.51 0.53
CA LEU A 141 17.44 8.50 1.70
C LEU A 141 18.89 8.20 1.33
N ALA A 142 19.12 7.20 0.47
CA ALA A 142 20.46 6.84 0.01
C ALA A 142 21.17 8.01 -0.72
N ALA A 143 20.43 8.82 -1.47
CA ALA A 143 20.98 10.02 -2.11
C ALA A 143 21.50 11.07 -1.10
N ASN A 144 21.00 11.02 0.15
CA ASN A 144 21.44 11.86 1.27
C ASN A 144 22.40 11.14 2.23
N GLY A 145 22.93 9.96 1.84
CA GLY A 145 23.83 9.16 2.66
C GLY A 145 23.16 8.42 3.84
N GLN A 146 21.84 8.39 3.86
CA GLN A 146 21.03 7.74 4.91
C GLN A 146 20.53 6.37 4.45
N LYS A 147 20.22 5.48 5.40
CA LYS A 147 19.62 4.18 5.14
C LYS A 147 18.18 4.15 5.65
N LEU A 148 17.33 3.39 4.96
CA LEU A 148 15.93 3.21 5.35
C LEU A 148 15.79 2.61 6.76
N GLU A 149 16.72 1.72 7.15
CA GLU A 149 16.77 1.08 8.45
C GLU A 149 17.01 2.05 9.62
N GLU A 150 17.52 3.26 9.34
CA GLU A 150 17.76 4.28 10.36
C GLU A 150 16.46 4.96 10.81
N ILE A 151 15.46 4.99 9.93
CA ILE A 151 14.14 5.59 10.21
C ILE A 151 13.04 4.55 10.44
N ILE A 152 13.35 3.25 10.32
CA ILE A 152 12.42 2.15 10.58
C ILE A 152 12.90 1.37 11.80
N LYS A 153 11.95 1.03 12.68
CA LYS A 153 12.18 0.15 13.83
C LYS A 153 11.18 -0.99 13.88
N ILE A 154 11.63 -2.13 14.41
CA ILE A 154 10.75 -3.24 14.76
C ILE A 154 10.08 -2.88 16.09
N ALA A 155 8.75 -2.82 16.09
CA ALA A 155 7.95 -2.47 17.27
C ALA A 155 7.40 -3.71 18.00
N GLY A 156 7.78 -4.92 17.57
CA GLY A 156 7.39 -6.18 18.18
C GLY A 156 6.48 -7.04 17.30
N ASP A 157 5.99 -8.10 17.90
CA ASP A 157 5.12 -9.07 17.25
C ASP A 157 3.67 -8.84 17.65
N PHE A 158 2.77 -8.98 16.68
CA PHE A 158 1.35 -8.75 16.83
C PHE A 158 0.55 -9.83 16.09
N THR A 159 -0.66 -10.07 16.54
CA THR A 159 -1.61 -10.91 15.81
C THR A 159 -2.63 -10.01 15.11
N TRP A 160 -2.79 -10.17 13.81
CA TRP A 160 -3.82 -9.52 13.01
C TRP A 160 -4.61 -10.56 12.22
N ASN A 161 -5.92 -10.58 12.39
CA ASN A 161 -6.83 -11.53 11.70
C ASN A 161 -6.32 -12.98 11.74
N GLY A 162 -5.87 -13.43 12.93
CA GLY A 162 -5.32 -14.78 13.17
C GLY A 162 -3.92 -15.04 12.61
N LYS A 163 -3.26 -14.04 12.02
CA LYS A 163 -1.90 -14.14 11.48
C LYS A 163 -0.88 -13.50 12.40
N SER A 164 0.26 -14.18 12.61
CA SER A 164 1.41 -13.62 13.32
C SER A 164 2.14 -12.62 12.45
N CYS A 165 2.25 -11.38 12.90
CA CYS A 165 2.85 -10.27 12.17
C CYS A 165 4.01 -9.67 12.96
N THR A 166 5.02 -9.20 12.24
CA THR A 166 6.01 -8.26 12.77
C THR A 166 5.56 -6.84 12.44
N LYS A 167 5.49 -5.97 13.44
CA LYS A 167 5.17 -4.55 13.23
C LYS A 167 6.44 -3.76 12.98
N LEU A 168 6.49 -3.11 11.83
CA LEU A 168 7.46 -2.07 11.50
C LEU A 168 6.84 -0.69 11.69
N ILE A 169 7.61 0.23 12.26
CA ILE A 169 7.25 1.64 12.37
C ILE A 169 8.33 2.45 11.64
N LEU A 170 7.92 3.18 10.61
CA LEU A 170 8.68 4.27 10.02
C LEU A 170 8.28 5.55 10.73
N ASP A 171 9.26 6.33 11.18
CA ASP A 171 9.04 7.61 11.84
C ASP A 171 9.90 8.68 11.18
N ASN A 172 9.27 9.78 10.74
CA ASN A 172 9.93 10.92 10.12
C ASN A 172 9.57 12.19 10.90
N PRO A 173 10.32 12.53 11.96
CA PRO A 173 10.05 13.69 12.79
C PRO A 173 10.16 15.02 12.01
N ASP A 174 10.95 15.06 10.94
CA ASP A 174 11.18 16.23 10.09
C ASP A 174 10.11 16.42 9.00
N PHE A 175 9.00 15.67 9.07
CA PHE A 175 7.91 15.79 8.11
C PHE A 175 7.32 17.19 8.14
N GLN A 176 7.36 17.88 6.99
CA GLN A 176 6.81 19.22 6.80
C GLN A 176 6.44 19.49 5.35
N PHE A 177 5.63 20.52 5.14
CA PHE A 177 5.36 21.04 3.80
C PHE A 177 6.40 22.07 3.40
N ILE A 178 6.98 21.89 2.22
CA ILE A 178 7.99 22.76 1.62
C ILE A 178 7.46 23.40 0.33
N SER A 179 8.06 24.50 -0.10
CA SER A 179 7.80 25.06 -1.43
C SER A 179 8.56 24.26 -2.48
N TYR A 180 7.85 23.85 -3.53
CA TYR A 180 8.40 23.10 -4.66
C TYR A 180 8.08 23.82 -5.96
N THR A 181 9.09 24.14 -6.76
CA THR A 181 8.91 24.70 -8.11
C THR A 181 8.86 23.57 -9.13
N CYS A 182 7.74 23.46 -9.85
CA CYS A 182 7.56 22.43 -10.89
C CYS A 182 8.61 22.59 -12.00
N THR A 183 9.34 21.52 -12.27
CA THR A 183 10.43 21.51 -13.25
C THR A 183 9.95 21.29 -14.69
N GLN A 184 8.74 20.77 -14.85
CA GLN A 184 8.09 20.49 -16.13
C GLN A 184 6.56 20.61 -16.01
N SER A 185 5.85 20.63 -17.15
CA SER A 185 4.39 20.56 -17.19
C SER A 185 3.98 19.10 -17.26
N GLU A 186 3.10 18.66 -16.34
CA GLU A 186 2.66 17.27 -16.19
C GLU A 186 1.35 17.21 -15.40
N SER A 187 0.73 16.02 -15.28
CA SER A 187 -0.38 15.85 -14.34
C SER A 187 0.11 15.93 -12.90
N LEU A 188 -0.74 16.42 -11.99
CA LEU A 188 -0.40 16.46 -10.55
C LEU A 188 -0.05 15.08 -10.01
N LEU A 189 -0.78 14.03 -10.43
CA LEU A 189 -0.49 12.64 -10.06
C LEU A 189 0.94 12.25 -10.48
N SER A 190 1.31 12.50 -11.76
CA SER A 190 2.66 12.18 -12.27
C SER A 190 3.76 12.91 -11.51
N LEU A 191 3.53 14.19 -11.18
CA LEU A 191 4.44 14.95 -10.34
C LEU A 191 4.60 14.26 -8.98
N CYS A 192 3.50 13.96 -8.29
CA CYS A 192 3.52 13.39 -6.94
C CYS A 192 4.18 12.00 -6.90
N GLU A 193 3.92 11.15 -7.91
CA GLU A 193 4.60 9.86 -8.06
C GLU A 193 6.12 10.05 -8.26
N ARG A 194 6.52 10.99 -9.13
CA ARG A 194 7.93 11.27 -9.43
C ARG A 194 8.70 11.77 -8.21
N ILE A 195 8.11 12.66 -7.39
CA ILE A 195 8.76 13.18 -6.18
C ILE A 195 8.47 12.34 -4.92
N ASN A 196 7.70 11.26 -5.06
CA ASN A 196 7.35 10.31 -4.00
C ASN A 196 6.63 10.95 -2.81
N VAL A 197 5.49 11.59 -3.10
CA VAL A 197 4.60 12.20 -2.10
C VAL A 197 3.13 11.85 -2.38
N SER A 198 2.25 12.01 -1.39
CA SER A 198 0.82 11.80 -1.58
C SER A 198 0.21 12.92 -2.44
N GLU A 199 -0.46 12.55 -3.54
CA GLU A 199 -1.21 13.47 -4.38
C GLU A 199 -2.32 14.17 -3.56
N TYR A 200 -3.03 13.43 -2.72
CA TYR A 200 -4.12 13.98 -1.93
C TYR A 200 -3.65 15.08 -0.97
N LEU A 201 -2.52 14.89 -0.29
CA LEU A 201 -1.92 15.93 0.57
C LEU A 201 -1.54 17.18 -0.22
N VAL A 202 -1.00 17.02 -1.43
CA VAL A 202 -0.67 18.15 -2.31
C VAL A 202 -1.94 18.86 -2.78
N MET A 203 -2.97 18.11 -3.19
CA MET A 203 -4.26 18.67 -3.57
C MET A 203 -4.89 19.49 -2.43
N GLU A 204 -4.99 18.90 -1.24
CA GLU A 204 -5.57 19.55 -0.06
C GLU A 204 -4.81 20.84 0.30
N LYS A 205 -3.48 20.80 0.26
CA LYS A 205 -2.64 21.93 0.65
C LYS A 205 -2.64 23.10 -0.35
N ASN A 206 -2.94 22.81 -1.63
CA ASN A 206 -2.92 23.80 -2.72
C ASN A 206 -4.33 24.09 -3.30
N ASN A 207 -5.41 23.60 -2.69
CA ASN A 207 -6.78 23.74 -3.17
C ASN A 207 -6.96 23.26 -4.62
N MET A 208 -6.35 22.12 -4.96
CA MET A 208 -6.44 21.49 -6.28
C MET A 208 -7.39 20.30 -6.24
N GLY A 209 -7.86 19.85 -7.40
CA GLY A 209 -8.74 18.69 -7.52
C GLY A 209 -8.07 17.52 -8.30
N TYR A 210 -8.75 16.36 -8.29
CA TYR A 210 -8.31 15.21 -9.08
C TYR A 210 -8.24 15.54 -10.58
N GLY A 211 -7.22 15.01 -11.25
CA GLY A 211 -6.98 15.28 -12.66
C GLY A 211 -6.37 16.65 -12.95
N ALA A 212 -5.98 17.41 -11.93
CA ALA A 212 -5.29 18.67 -12.10
C ALA A 212 -3.95 18.50 -12.83
N ASN A 213 -3.55 19.54 -13.56
CA ASN A 213 -2.26 19.64 -14.21
C ASN A 213 -1.44 20.76 -13.56
N VAL A 214 -0.13 20.61 -13.60
CA VAL A 214 0.84 21.61 -13.17
C VAL A 214 1.65 22.10 -14.38
N SER A 215 2.07 23.36 -14.34
CA SER A 215 2.91 23.95 -15.36
C SER A 215 4.33 24.14 -14.85
N LYS A 216 5.32 24.05 -15.73
CA LYS A 216 6.70 24.39 -15.41
C LYS A 216 6.76 25.79 -14.79
N GLY A 217 7.48 25.92 -13.69
CA GLY A 217 7.61 27.18 -12.93
C GLY A 217 6.51 27.40 -11.89
N MET A 218 5.43 26.62 -11.90
CA MET A 218 4.39 26.68 -10.85
C MET A 218 4.99 26.31 -9.49
N VAL A 219 4.63 27.05 -8.44
CA VAL A 219 5.10 26.79 -7.08
C VAL A 219 3.96 26.15 -6.27
N LEU A 220 4.24 25.00 -5.68
CA LEU A 220 3.32 24.24 -4.86
C LEU A 220 3.85 24.03 -3.44
N LYS A 221 2.97 23.86 -2.48
CA LYS A 221 3.29 23.33 -1.16
C LYS A 221 3.19 21.81 -1.23
N VAL A 222 4.30 21.11 -1.10
CA VAL A 222 4.37 19.64 -1.13
C VAL A 222 4.98 19.11 0.17
N PRO A 223 4.57 17.93 0.66
CA PRO A 223 5.26 17.34 1.80
C PRO A 223 6.66 16.88 1.37
N ASN A 224 7.62 16.94 2.29
CA ASN A 224 9.00 16.52 2.02
C ASN A 224 9.18 15.00 1.96
N ALA A 225 8.17 14.23 2.42
CA ALA A 225 8.13 12.79 2.39
C ALA A 225 6.70 12.28 2.18
N PHE A 226 6.55 10.99 1.86
CA PHE A 226 5.24 10.35 1.66
C PHE A 226 4.39 10.36 2.94
N ALA A 227 5.03 10.13 4.09
CA ALA A 227 4.35 10.06 5.39
C ALA A 227 5.20 10.70 6.50
N LYS A 228 4.53 11.22 7.53
CA LYS A 228 5.15 11.57 8.81
C LYS A 228 5.50 10.32 9.61
N LYS A 229 4.59 9.36 9.63
CA LYS A 229 4.76 8.07 10.27
C LYS A 229 4.00 7.01 9.47
N ALA A 230 4.55 5.80 9.40
CA ALA A 230 3.83 4.64 8.86
C ALA A 230 3.99 3.42 9.77
N GLU A 231 2.95 2.61 9.86
CA GLU A 231 2.95 1.35 10.58
C GLU A 231 2.56 0.24 9.61
N LEU A 232 3.43 -0.77 9.48
CA LEU A 232 3.19 -1.93 8.63
C LEU A 232 3.19 -3.19 9.50
N TYR A 233 2.12 -3.96 9.43
CA TYR A 233 2.03 -5.28 10.06
C TYR A 233 2.28 -6.32 8.98
N ILE A 234 3.48 -6.86 8.98
CA ILE A 234 3.98 -7.79 7.98
C ILE A 234 3.74 -9.22 8.47
N ASP A 235 2.89 -9.96 7.77
CA ASP A 235 2.63 -11.36 8.05
C ASP A 235 3.95 -12.16 7.97
N LYS A 236 4.34 -12.79 9.07
CA LYS A 236 5.60 -13.51 9.18
C LYS A 236 5.71 -14.68 8.22
N SER A 237 4.60 -15.29 7.84
CA SER A 237 4.59 -16.43 6.91
C SER A 237 4.82 -15.98 5.47
N SER A 238 4.04 -15.01 4.99
CA SER A 238 4.03 -14.57 3.60
C SER A 238 4.97 -13.38 3.31
N GLY A 239 5.35 -12.60 4.31
CA GLY A 239 6.08 -11.34 4.11
C GLY A 239 5.22 -10.18 3.61
N ILE A 240 3.90 -10.33 3.56
CA ILE A 240 3.00 -9.31 3.02
C ILE A 240 2.51 -8.36 4.13
N PRO A 241 2.51 -7.04 3.90
CA PRO A 241 2.01 -6.05 4.86
C PRO A 241 0.47 -6.01 4.84
N ILE A 242 -0.17 -6.88 5.64
CA ILE A 242 -1.63 -7.10 5.65
C ILE A 242 -2.43 -6.09 6.45
N TYR A 243 -1.75 -5.19 7.18
CA TYR A 243 -2.36 -4.05 7.85
C TYR A 243 -1.39 -2.88 7.76
N GLN A 244 -1.89 -1.72 7.36
CA GLN A 244 -1.09 -0.53 7.07
C GLN A 244 -1.77 0.69 7.67
N VAL A 245 -1.02 1.56 8.33
CA VAL A 245 -1.50 2.86 8.80
C VAL A 245 -0.48 3.92 8.41
N VAL A 246 -0.95 4.98 7.80
CA VAL A 246 -0.13 6.13 7.41
C VAL A 246 -0.64 7.36 8.14
N TYR A 247 0.29 8.16 8.62
CA TYR A 247 0.02 9.38 9.37
C TYR A 247 0.66 10.58 8.66
N ASP A 248 -0.03 11.69 8.69
CA ASP A 248 0.51 13.00 8.33
C ASP A 248 0.65 13.91 9.58
N ASP A 249 0.70 15.22 9.37
CA ASP A 249 0.77 16.23 10.45
C ASP A 249 -0.54 16.36 11.26
N LYS A 250 -1.67 15.89 10.73
CA LYS A 250 -2.99 15.95 11.35
C LYS A 250 -3.40 14.65 12.07
N GLY A 251 -2.59 13.58 11.98
CA GLY A 251 -2.87 12.28 12.60
C GLY A 251 -3.04 11.15 11.58
N VAL A 252 -3.97 10.21 11.80
CA VAL A 252 -4.22 9.13 10.85
C VAL A 252 -4.71 9.72 9.53
N PHE A 253 -3.95 9.46 8.48
CA PHE A 253 -4.22 9.91 7.13
C PHE A 253 -4.96 8.84 6.33
N GLU A 254 -4.41 7.61 6.35
CA GLU A 254 -5.04 6.45 5.71
C GLU A 254 -4.71 5.17 6.47
N LYS A 255 -5.61 4.19 6.38
CA LYS A 255 -5.43 2.86 6.95
C LYS A 255 -6.04 1.81 6.03
N TYR A 256 -5.34 0.71 5.82
CA TYR A 256 -5.77 -0.42 4.99
C TYR A 256 -5.66 -1.73 5.75
N GLU A 257 -6.76 -2.48 5.76
CA GLU A 257 -6.91 -3.77 6.40
C GLU A 257 -7.20 -4.82 5.34
N PHE A 258 -6.30 -5.79 5.16
CA PHE A 258 -6.44 -6.85 4.17
C PHE A 258 -6.84 -8.16 4.83
N LYS A 259 -7.94 -8.75 4.37
CA LYS A 259 -8.46 -10.03 4.85
C LYS A 259 -8.65 -10.99 3.68
N ASN A 260 -8.76 -12.28 3.96
CA ASN A 260 -9.00 -13.32 2.95
C ASN A 260 -8.01 -13.28 1.77
N LEU A 261 -6.78 -12.83 2.04
CA LEU A 261 -5.74 -12.64 1.03
C LEU A 261 -5.32 -13.99 0.43
N LYS A 262 -5.41 -14.09 -0.89
CA LYS A 262 -4.90 -15.20 -1.70
C LYS A 262 -3.90 -14.64 -2.71
N VAL A 263 -2.70 -15.22 -2.76
CA VAL A 263 -1.59 -14.79 -3.62
C VAL A 263 -1.24 -15.91 -4.57
N ASN A 264 -1.03 -15.56 -5.83
CA ASN A 264 -0.66 -16.48 -6.92
C ASN A 264 -1.63 -17.67 -7.08
N THR A 265 -2.88 -17.52 -6.59
CA THR A 265 -3.96 -18.45 -6.91
C THR A 265 -4.45 -18.11 -8.33
N PRO A 266 -4.56 -19.10 -9.22
CA PRO A 266 -5.04 -18.86 -10.57
C PRO A 266 -6.40 -18.16 -10.56
N LEU A 267 -6.52 -17.08 -11.32
CA LEU A 267 -7.77 -16.39 -11.61
C LEU A 267 -8.18 -16.72 -13.04
N ASN A 268 -9.45 -17.05 -13.24
CA ASN A 268 -9.97 -17.33 -14.59
C ASN A 268 -9.96 -16.01 -15.40
N SER A 269 -9.56 -16.08 -16.67
CA SER A 269 -9.58 -14.90 -17.55
C SER A 269 -10.96 -14.27 -17.68
N ALA A 270 -12.04 -15.08 -17.58
CA ALA A 270 -13.42 -14.61 -17.58
C ALA A 270 -13.71 -13.66 -16.41
N GLU A 271 -13.00 -13.75 -15.27
CA GLU A 271 -13.15 -12.86 -14.14
C GLU A 271 -12.72 -11.41 -14.42
N PHE A 272 -12.06 -11.19 -15.57
CA PHE A 272 -11.68 -9.87 -16.05
C PHE A 272 -12.46 -9.46 -17.30
N THR A 273 -13.71 -9.91 -17.42
CA THR A 273 -14.65 -9.54 -18.47
C THR A 273 -15.97 -9.08 -17.88
N THR A 274 -16.72 -8.28 -18.64
CA THR A 274 -18.07 -7.85 -18.26
C THR A 274 -19.09 -8.98 -18.30
N GLN A 275 -18.76 -10.14 -18.91
CA GLN A 275 -19.63 -11.32 -19.03
C GLN A 275 -19.39 -12.33 -17.89
N CYS A 276 -18.53 -12.02 -16.91
CA CYS A 276 -18.30 -12.92 -15.79
C CYS A 276 -19.60 -13.16 -15.01
N ALA A 277 -19.96 -14.44 -14.82
CA ALA A 277 -21.15 -14.79 -14.06
C ALA A 277 -21.09 -14.24 -12.62
N GLY A 278 -22.18 -13.60 -12.20
CA GLY A 278 -22.30 -12.98 -10.88
C GLY A 278 -21.76 -11.53 -10.80
N TYR A 279 -21.28 -10.95 -11.91
CA TYR A 279 -21.03 -9.51 -12.03
C TYR A 279 -22.28 -8.79 -12.51
N GLY A 280 -22.41 -7.51 -12.17
CA GLY A 280 -23.57 -6.71 -12.52
C GLY A 280 -23.45 -5.90 -13.82
N PHE A 281 -22.37 -6.10 -14.62
CA PHE A 281 -22.13 -5.37 -15.84
C PHE A 281 -23.12 -5.66 -16.93
#